data_b8df4efea4c6a27ca7f1a245e54f0bab
#
_entry.id   b8df4efea4c6a27ca7f1a245e54f0bab
#
_cell.length_a   1.000
_cell.length_b   1.000
_cell.length_c   1.000
_cell.angle_alpha   90.00
_cell.angle_beta   90.00
_cell.angle_gamma   90.00
#
_symmetry.space_group_name_H-M   'P 1'
#
loop_
_entity.id
_entity.type
_entity.pdbx_description
1 polymer ?
#
loop_
_entity_poly.entity_id
_entity_poly.type
_entity_poly.pdbx_seq_one_letter_code
_entity_poly.pdbx_strand_id
1 'polypeptide(L)'
;SMFKGWFNSSLSNYNAFVAALLNGKLKEMNIYMNEVALSTFSSFDTGTHPSERTQPERFYHGFVLGLLVELRGRYEVKSNRESGYGRYDIMLIPRDYNEGNAIVLEFKVLDLESEETLEDTAQSALKQIEEKNYDAELISRGISRERIRHYGFAFEGRKVLIMEQQ
;
A
#
# COMPACT_ATOMS: atom_id res chain seq x y z
N SER A 1 8.53 7.28 29.05
CA SER A 1 8.84 8.31 28.08
C SER A 1 7.85 8.30 26.92
N MET A 2 7.61 9.45 26.34
CA MET A 2 6.75 9.61 25.17
C MET A 2 7.17 8.70 24.01
N PHE A 3 8.44 8.44 23.86
CA PHE A 3 8.98 7.62 22.77
C PHE A 3 8.57 6.14 22.92
N LYS A 4 8.61 5.59 24.14
CA LYS A 4 8.19 4.20 24.38
C LYS A 4 6.68 4.01 24.19
N GLY A 5 5.87 4.98 24.61
CA GLY A 5 4.42 4.93 24.42
C GLY A 5 4.03 4.99 22.96
N TRP A 6 4.67 5.85 22.19
CA TRP A 6 4.44 5.95 20.74
C TRP A 6 4.85 4.67 20.01
N PHE A 7 6.01 4.11 20.35
CA PHE A 7 6.51 2.89 19.72
C PHE A 7 5.60 1.69 20.02
N ASN A 8 5.13 1.56 21.26
CA ASN A 8 4.25 0.45 21.64
C ASN A 8 2.87 0.56 20.99
N SER A 9 2.30 1.76 20.89
CA SER A 9 1.00 1.95 20.24
C SER A 9 1.10 1.76 18.72
N SER A 10 2.20 2.21 18.10
CA SER A 10 2.39 2.01 16.67
C SER A 10 2.65 0.55 16.32
N LEU A 11 3.33 -0.24 17.16
CA LEU A 11 3.52 -1.68 16.94
C LEU A 11 2.21 -2.47 16.97
N SER A 12 1.30 -2.19 17.91
CA SER A 12 0.02 -2.91 17.96
C SER A 12 -0.87 -2.55 16.77
N ASN A 13 -0.88 -1.28 16.36
CA ASN A 13 -1.61 -0.83 15.17
C ASN A 13 -1.01 -1.37 13.89
N TYR A 14 0.31 -1.52 13.87
CA TYR A 14 1.08 -2.10 12.80
C TYR A 14 0.65 -3.53 12.49
N ASN A 15 0.62 -4.37 13.54
CA ASN A 15 0.17 -5.76 13.40
C ASN A 15 -1.29 -5.84 12.97
N ALA A 16 -2.12 -4.92 13.47
CA ALA A 16 -3.52 -4.83 13.08
C ALA A 16 -3.66 -4.46 11.60
N PHE A 17 -2.85 -3.54 11.08
CA PHE A 17 -2.84 -3.19 9.65
C PHE A 17 -2.47 -4.41 8.79
N VAL A 18 -1.40 -5.12 9.16
CA VAL A 18 -0.96 -6.29 8.40
C VAL A 18 -2.05 -7.37 8.41
N ALA A 19 -2.66 -7.63 9.55
CA ALA A 19 -3.77 -8.58 9.65
C ALA A 19 -4.96 -8.15 8.77
N ALA A 20 -5.30 -6.87 8.77
CA ALA A 20 -6.36 -6.32 7.94
C ALA A 20 -6.05 -6.49 6.45
N LEU A 21 -4.81 -6.23 6.05
CA LEU A 21 -4.35 -6.40 4.67
C LEU A 21 -4.49 -7.87 4.23
N LEU A 22 -4.02 -8.81 5.05
CA LEU A 22 -4.06 -10.23 4.71
C LEU A 22 -5.48 -10.79 4.68
N ASN A 23 -6.39 -10.22 5.46
CA ASN A 23 -7.77 -10.68 5.58
C ASN A 23 -8.79 -9.85 4.81
N GLY A 24 -8.34 -8.86 4.05
CA GLY A 24 -9.22 -8.04 3.24
C GLY A 24 -10.12 -7.09 4.03
N LYS A 25 -9.68 -6.65 5.20
CA LYS A 25 -10.42 -5.71 6.06
C LYS A 25 -10.17 -4.28 5.62
N LEU A 26 -10.79 -3.88 4.53
CA LEU A 26 -10.53 -2.62 3.85
C LEU A 26 -10.76 -1.39 4.73
N LYS A 27 -11.81 -1.38 5.53
CA LYS A 27 -12.14 -0.27 6.42
C LYS A 27 -11.03 -0.03 7.46
N GLU A 28 -10.54 -1.10 8.08
CA GLU A 28 -9.46 -1.03 9.06
C GLU A 28 -8.16 -0.54 8.43
N MET A 29 -7.85 -0.98 7.22
CA MET A 29 -6.69 -0.51 6.48
C MET A 29 -6.75 0.99 6.24
N ASN A 30 -7.91 1.50 5.81
CA ASN A 30 -8.11 2.92 5.57
C ASN A 30 -7.98 3.75 6.84
N ILE A 31 -8.59 3.30 7.94
CA ILE A 31 -8.51 3.98 9.23
C ILE A 31 -7.05 4.09 9.67
N TYR A 32 -6.32 2.98 9.66
CA TYR A 32 -4.93 2.94 10.09
C TYR A 32 -4.05 3.88 9.26
N MET A 33 -4.13 3.79 7.94
CA MET A 33 -3.28 4.60 7.07
C MET A 33 -3.58 6.08 7.17
N ASN A 34 -4.84 6.47 7.36
CA ASN A 34 -5.19 7.87 7.56
C ASN A 34 -4.73 8.41 8.91
N GLU A 35 -4.73 7.60 9.95
CA GLU A 35 -4.15 7.97 11.24
C GLU A 35 -2.64 8.20 11.13
N VAL A 36 -1.93 7.33 10.42
CA VAL A 36 -0.49 7.48 10.17
C VAL A 36 -0.21 8.73 9.36
N ALA A 37 -0.99 8.97 8.31
CA ALA A 37 -0.84 10.16 7.47
C ALA A 37 -1.02 11.44 8.28
N LEU A 38 -2.07 11.50 9.09
CA LEU A 38 -2.37 12.66 9.91
C LEU A 38 -1.26 12.96 10.92
N SER A 39 -0.75 11.95 11.61
CA SER A 39 0.31 12.14 12.61
C SER A 39 1.66 12.46 11.99
N THR A 40 1.96 11.90 10.83
CA THR A 40 3.26 12.09 10.18
C THR A 40 3.37 13.43 9.49
N PHE A 41 2.36 13.80 8.69
CA PHE A 41 2.42 15.02 7.88
C PHE A 41 2.11 16.29 8.64
N SER A 42 1.46 16.21 9.79
CA SER A 42 1.29 17.37 10.66
C SER A 42 2.62 17.88 11.24
N SER A 43 3.63 17.00 11.31
CA SER A 43 4.96 17.36 11.81
C SER A 43 5.88 17.95 10.74
N PHE A 44 5.54 17.81 9.45
CA PHE A 44 6.37 18.24 8.33
C PHE A 44 5.78 19.38 7.51
N ASP A 45 4.82 20.11 8.07
CA ASP A 45 4.10 21.17 7.37
C ASP A 45 4.95 22.44 7.24
N THR A 46 6.01 22.40 6.45
CA THR A 46 6.87 23.58 6.31
C THR A 46 7.42 23.80 4.93
N GLY A 47 6.73 23.48 3.84
CA GLY A 47 7.45 23.80 2.66
C GLY A 47 6.74 23.75 1.34
N THR A 48 6.93 24.79 0.59
CA THR A 48 6.50 25.00 -0.78
C THR A 48 7.56 24.50 -1.78
N HIS A 49 7.97 23.21 -1.70
CA HIS A 49 8.92 22.68 -2.69
C HIS A 49 8.23 21.78 -3.72
N PRO A 50 8.56 21.91 -5.04
CA PRO A 50 7.95 21.10 -6.09
C PRO A 50 8.22 19.59 -5.95
N SER A 51 9.23 19.19 -5.17
CA SER A 51 9.54 17.78 -4.89
C SER A 51 8.59 17.13 -3.89
N GLU A 52 7.65 17.88 -3.32
CA GLU A 52 6.73 17.41 -2.29
C GLU A 52 5.70 16.40 -2.82
N ARG A 53 5.46 16.35 -4.13
CA ARG A 53 4.52 15.39 -4.73
C ARG A 53 5.01 13.95 -4.66
N THR A 54 6.33 13.70 -4.68
CA THR A 54 6.89 12.35 -4.68
C THR A 54 7.28 11.86 -3.29
N GLN A 55 7.45 12.75 -2.32
CA GLN A 55 7.83 12.39 -0.95
C GLN A 55 6.75 11.61 -0.20
N PRO A 56 5.46 11.99 -0.24
CA PRO A 56 4.42 11.22 0.42
C PRO A 56 4.34 9.78 -0.09
N GLU A 57 4.45 9.60 -1.39
CA GLU A 57 4.42 8.28 -2.01
C GLU A 57 5.57 7.39 -1.56
N ARG A 58 6.81 7.93 -1.58
CA ARG A 58 7.99 7.20 -1.12
C ARG A 58 7.87 6.82 0.35
N PHE A 59 7.34 7.75 1.15
CA PHE A 59 7.14 7.50 2.57
C PHE A 59 6.17 6.34 2.80
N TYR A 60 5.01 6.38 2.15
CA TYR A 60 4.00 5.32 2.31
C TYR A 60 4.48 3.99 1.76
N HIS A 61 5.17 4.00 0.63
CA HIS A 61 5.75 2.78 0.08
C HIS A 61 6.76 2.17 1.06
N GLY A 62 7.71 2.99 1.53
CA GLY A 62 8.70 2.54 2.51
C GLY A 62 8.06 2.07 3.82
N PHE A 63 7.03 2.78 4.28
CA PHE A 63 6.29 2.41 5.48
C PHE A 63 5.62 1.04 5.34
N VAL A 64 4.86 0.85 4.27
CA VAL A 64 4.18 -0.43 4.04
C VAL A 64 5.18 -1.56 3.82
N LEU A 65 6.26 -1.32 3.07
CA LEU A 65 7.30 -2.33 2.88
C LEU A 65 7.94 -2.73 4.20
N GLY A 66 8.21 -1.76 5.08
CA GLY A 66 8.70 -2.03 6.44
C GLY A 66 7.74 -2.91 7.25
N LEU A 67 6.43 -2.64 7.11
CA LEU A 67 5.39 -3.47 7.75
C LEU A 67 5.42 -4.92 7.26
N LEU A 68 5.76 -5.13 6.00
CA LEU A 68 5.72 -6.45 5.38
C LEU A 68 7.00 -7.27 5.60
N VAL A 69 8.06 -6.65 6.12
CA VAL A 69 9.34 -7.33 6.40
C VAL A 69 9.14 -8.50 7.36
N GLU A 70 8.25 -8.37 8.32
CA GLU A 70 7.96 -9.45 9.27
C GLU A 70 7.29 -10.66 8.64
N LEU A 71 6.70 -10.49 7.45
CA LEU A 71 6.03 -11.58 6.74
C LEU A 71 6.97 -12.43 5.89
N ARG A 72 8.27 -12.10 5.83
CA ARG A 72 9.25 -12.80 4.98
C ARG A 72 9.31 -14.30 5.22
N GLY A 73 9.03 -14.77 6.43
CA GLY A 73 9.00 -16.20 6.73
C GLY A 73 7.88 -16.94 6.00
N ARG A 74 6.76 -16.28 5.75
CA ARG A 74 5.55 -16.85 5.14
C ARG A 74 5.31 -16.38 3.72
N TYR A 75 5.84 -15.21 3.35
CA TYR A 75 5.63 -14.56 2.05
C TYR A 75 6.96 -14.16 1.42
N GLU A 76 7.05 -14.34 0.11
CA GLU A 76 8.05 -13.67 -0.70
C GLU A 76 7.52 -12.28 -1.00
N VAL A 77 8.32 -11.25 -0.70
CA VAL A 77 7.95 -9.85 -0.92
C VAL A 77 8.76 -9.32 -2.09
N LYS A 78 8.08 -8.89 -3.16
CA LYS A 78 8.69 -8.24 -4.31
C LYS A 78 8.21 -6.81 -4.39
N SER A 79 9.11 -5.88 -4.65
CA SER A 79 8.79 -4.47 -4.81
C SER A 79 9.43 -3.96 -6.10
N ASN A 80 8.64 -3.29 -6.93
CA ASN A 80 9.10 -2.66 -8.15
C ASN A 80 8.79 -1.17 -8.12
N ARG A 81 9.74 -0.38 -8.60
CA ARG A 81 9.56 1.06 -8.81
C ARG A 81 9.58 1.35 -10.31
N GLU A 82 8.50 1.94 -10.82
CA GLU A 82 8.54 2.44 -12.20
C GLU A 82 9.31 3.75 -12.26
N SER A 83 10.30 3.79 -13.14
CA SER A 83 11.10 4.98 -13.37
C SER A 83 10.24 6.11 -13.94
N GLY A 84 10.23 7.26 -13.27
CA GLY A 84 9.76 8.51 -13.81
C GLY A 84 8.41 9.03 -13.31
N TYR A 85 7.53 8.23 -12.68
CA TYR A 85 6.17 8.67 -12.38
C TYR A 85 5.68 8.41 -10.96
N GLY A 86 6.59 8.21 -10.01
CA GLY A 86 6.18 8.07 -8.62
C GLY A 86 5.21 6.93 -8.34
N ARG A 87 5.31 5.83 -9.07
CA ARG A 87 4.50 4.64 -8.87
C ARG A 87 5.33 3.53 -8.28
N TYR A 88 4.77 2.89 -7.26
CA TYR A 88 5.40 1.74 -6.61
C TYR A 88 4.41 0.61 -6.55
N ASP A 89 4.89 -0.60 -6.77
CA ASP A 89 4.09 -1.79 -6.56
C ASP A 89 4.78 -2.75 -5.60
N ILE A 90 3.99 -3.48 -4.86
CA ILE A 90 4.43 -4.54 -3.96
C ILE A 90 3.61 -5.78 -4.24
N MET A 91 4.29 -6.91 -4.37
CA MET A 91 3.64 -8.20 -4.53
C MET A 91 4.01 -9.10 -3.34
N LEU A 92 3.00 -9.64 -2.68
CA LEU A 92 3.14 -10.63 -1.63
C LEU A 92 2.75 -11.99 -2.18
N ILE A 93 3.70 -12.89 -2.21
CA ILE A 93 3.51 -14.24 -2.74
C ILE A 93 3.63 -15.22 -1.57
N PRO A 94 2.58 -15.99 -1.21
CA PRO A 94 2.71 -16.97 -0.15
C PRO A 94 3.76 -18.01 -0.52
N ARG A 95 4.64 -18.33 0.41
CA ARG A 95 5.69 -19.34 0.17
C ARG A 95 5.09 -20.73 -0.01
N ASP A 96 4.03 -21.03 0.72
CA ASP A 96 3.19 -22.18 0.45
C ASP A 96 2.04 -21.74 -0.44
N TYR A 97 2.05 -22.14 -1.71
CA TYR A 97 1.03 -21.72 -2.68
C TYR A 97 -0.37 -22.27 -2.38
N ASN A 98 -0.49 -23.20 -1.45
CA ASN A 98 -1.76 -23.75 -1.01
C ASN A 98 -2.36 -22.99 0.17
N GLU A 99 -1.59 -22.09 0.79
CA GLU A 99 -2.02 -21.35 1.98
C GLU A 99 -1.99 -19.83 1.74
N GLY A 100 -3.08 -19.17 2.11
CA GLY A 100 -3.19 -17.71 2.07
C GLY A 100 -3.43 -17.14 0.69
N ASN A 101 -3.58 -15.83 0.63
CA ASN A 101 -3.79 -15.09 -0.59
C ASN A 101 -2.49 -14.47 -1.08
N ALA A 102 -2.34 -14.38 -2.41
CA ALA A 102 -1.37 -13.49 -3.00
C ALA A 102 -1.97 -12.09 -3.05
N ILE A 103 -1.15 -11.06 -2.83
CA ILE A 103 -1.62 -9.68 -2.75
C ILE A 103 -0.75 -8.80 -3.62
N VAL A 104 -1.38 -7.99 -4.46
CA VAL A 104 -0.71 -6.98 -5.27
C VAL A 104 -1.19 -5.60 -4.81
N LEU A 105 -0.24 -4.73 -4.52
CA LEU A 105 -0.47 -3.38 -4.04
C LEU A 105 0.14 -2.40 -5.04
N GLU A 106 -0.61 -1.39 -5.44
CA GLU A 106 -0.10 -0.28 -6.25
C GLU A 106 -0.32 1.03 -5.51
N PHE A 107 0.70 1.88 -5.46
CA PHE A 107 0.67 3.19 -4.79
C PHE A 107 0.70 4.29 -5.84
N LYS A 108 -0.20 5.26 -5.69
CA LYS A 108 -0.26 6.39 -6.61
C LYS A 108 -0.62 7.67 -5.87
N VAL A 109 0.04 8.77 -6.22
CA VAL A 109 -0.31 10.11 -5.76
C VAL A 109 -1.34 10.72 -6.71
N LEU A 110 -2.32 11.42 -6.17
CA LEU A 110 -3.33 12.13 -6.95
C LEU A 110 -2.67 13.08 -7.94
N ASP A 111 -3.03 12.92 -9.21
CA ASP A 111 -2.59 13.81 -10.29
C ASP A 111 -3.73 14.77 -10.65
N LEU A 112 -3.62 16.01 -10.21
CA LEU A 112 -4.66 17.04 -10.42
C LEU A 112 -4.90 17.37 -11.89
N GLU A 113 -3.97 17.04 -12.78
CA GLU A 113 -4.16 17.27 -14.22
C GLU A 113 -5.12 16.25 -14.85
N SER A 114 -5.17 15.04 -14.33
CA SER A 114 -5.96 13.93 -14.91
C SER A 114 -7.01 13.36 -13.96
N GLU A 115 -7.00 13.73 -12.69
CA GLU A 115 -7.85 13.14 -11.66
C GLU A 115 -8.46 14.21 -10.77
N GLU A 116 -9.73 14.02 -10.40
CA GLU A 116 -10.45 14.98 -9.53
C GLU A 116 -10.51 14.50 -8.08
N THR A 117 -10.57 13.18 -7.86
CA THR A 117 -10.79 12.61 -6.53
C THR A 117 -9.78 11.50 -6.22
N LEU A 118 -9.60 11.19 -4.92
CA LEU A 118 -8.81 10.04 -4.50
C LEU A 118 -9.37 8.72 -5.02
N GLU A 119 -10.68 8.63 -5.22
CA GLU A 119 -11.30 7.45 -5.81
C GLU A 119 -10.82 7.23 -7.24
N ASP A 120 -10.71 8.29 -8.04
CA ASP A 120 -10.13 8.21 -9.38
C ASP A 120 -8.70 7.68 -9.33
N THR A 121 -7.91 8.16 -8.39
CA THR A 121 -6.52 7.75 -8.20
C THR A 121 -6.43 6.28 -7.81
N ALA A 122 -7.23 5.84 -6.85
CA ALA A 122 -7.26 4.45 -6.40
C ALA A 122 -7.70 3.51 -7.53
N GLN A 123 -8.72 3.91 -8.30
CA GLN A 123 -9.17 3.15 -9.46
C GLN A 123 -8.09 3.08 -10.55
N SER A 124 -7.37 4.17 -10.78
CA SER A 124 -6.25 4.20 -11.72
C SER A 124 -5.13 3.24 -11.27
N ALA A 125 -4.85 3.18 -9.97
CA ALA A 125 -3.88 2.23 -9.42
C ALA A 125 -4.32 0.78 -9.66
N LEU A 126 -5.57 0.45 -9.40
CA LEU A 126 -6.13 -0.87 -9.67
C LEU A 126 -6.07 -1.25 -11.14
N LYS A 127 -6.37 -0.29 -12.02
CA LYS A 127 -6.28 -0.49 -13.47
C LYS A 127 -4.85 -0.80 -13.91
N GLN A 128 -3.86 -0.15 -13.31
CA GLN A 128 -2.45 -0.41 -13.57
C GLN A 128 -2.05 -1.84 -13.19
N ILE A 129 -2.53 -2.34 -12.05
CA ILE A 129 -2.29 -3.73 -11.64
C ILE A 129 -2.81 -4.68 -12.70
N GLU A 130 -4.03 -4.44 -13.21
CA GLU A 130 -4.65 -5.25 -14.24
C GLU A 130 -3.87 -5.19 -15.56
N GLU A 131 -3.49 -4.00 -16.00
CA GLU A 131 -2.76 -3.80 -17.26
C GLU A 131 -1.38 -4.44 -17.25
N LYS A 132 -0.68 -4.41 -16.12
CA LYS A 132 0.63 -5.07 -15.98
C LYS A 132 0.52 -6.59 -15.88
N ASN A 133 -0.67 -7.09 -15.61
CA ASN A 133 -0.98 -8.53 -15.59
C ASN A 133 -0.06 -9.34 -14.65
N TYR A 134 0.12 -8.87 -13.44
CA TYR A 134 0.85 -9.62 -12.40
C TYR A 134 0.21 -10.96 -12.09
N ASP A 135 -1.10 -11.07 -12.30
CA ASP A 135 -1.84 -12.30 -12.05
C ASP A 135 -1.35 -13.46 -12.89
N ALA A 136 -0.86 -13.20 -14.12
CA ALA A 136 -0.33 -14.25 -14.99
C ALA A 136 0.86 -14.97 -14.33
N GLU A 137 1.77 -14.24 -13.71
CA GLU A 137 2.90 -14.83 -12.98
C GLU A 137 2.41 -15.66 -11.78
N LEU A 138 1.47 -15.12 -11.01
CA LEU A 138 0.93 -15.79 -9.83
C LEU A 138 0.18 -17.07 -10.20
N ILE A 139 -0.62 -17.02 -11.24
CA ILE A 139 -1.36 -18.18 -11.76
C ILE A 139 -0.36 -19.24 -12.27
N SER A 140 0.71 -18.82 -12.96
CA SER A 140 1.73 -19.75 -13.44
C SER A 140 2.45 -20.47 -12.31
N ARG A 141 2.50 -19.89 -11.12
CA ARG A 141 3.06 -20.51 -9.92
C ARG A 141 2.08 -21.44 -9.20
N GLY A 142 0.84 -21.51 -9.67
CA GLY A 142 -0.18 -22.40 -9.09
C GLY A 142 -1.15 -21.74 -8.12
N ILE A 143 -1.15 -20.41 -8.05
CA ILE A 143 -2.11 -19.66 -7.20
C ILE A 143 -3.37 -19.40 -8.02
N SER A 144 -4.52 -19.86 -7.50
CA SER A 144 -5.79 -19.66 -8.20
C SER A 144 -6.21 -18.18 -8.16
N ARG A 145 -6.94 -17.76 -9.20
CA ARG A 145 -7.36 -16.36 -9.36
C ARG A 145 -8.16 -15.85 -8.17
N GLU A 146 -8.99 -16.68 -7.55
CA GLU A 146 -9.81 -16.31 -6.39
C GLU A 146 -8.99 -16.00 -5.14
N ARG A 147 -7.73 -16.39 -5.13
CA ARG A 147 -6.79 -16.16 -4.03
C ARG A 147 -5.86 -14.98 -4.29
N ILE A 148 -6.08 -14.23 -5.36
CA ILE A 148 -5.29 -13.05 -5.69
C ILE A 148 -6.12 -11.80 -5.35
N ARG A 149 -5.58 -10.94 -4.48
CA ARG A 149 -6.21 -9.69 -4.07
C ARG A 149 -5.44 -8.51 -4.63
N HIS A 150 -6.16 -7.50 -5.11
CA HIS A 150 -5.60 -6.25 -5.64
C HIS A 150 -6.03 -5.08 -4.77
N TYR A 151 -5.06 -4.26 -4.34
CA TYR A 151 -5.33 -3.04 -3.59
C TYR A 151 -4.68 -1.85 -4.27
N GLY A 152 -5.47 -0.81 -4.52
CA GLY A 152 -4.99 0.49 -4.99
C GLY A 152 -4.90 1.46 -3.82
N PHE A 153 -3.72 2.02 -3.59
CA PHE A 153 -3.45 3.01 -2.55
C PHE A 153 -3.31 4.38 -3.20
N ALA A 154 -4.21 5.29 -2.87
CA ALA A 154 -4.20 6.66 -3.39
C ALA A 154 -3.82 7.64 -2.28
N PHE A 155 -2.94 8.59 -2.61
CA PHE A 155 -2.42 9.57 -1.65
C PHE A 155 -2.65 10.99 -2.15
N GLU A 156 -3.12 11.85 -1.24
CA GLU A 156 -3.22 13.28 -1.47
C GLU A 156 -2.84 13.99 -0.16
N GLY A 157 -1.63 14.50 -0.06
CA GLY A 157 -1.18 15.15 1.17
C GLY A 157 -1.37 14.26 2.39
N ARG A 158 -2.33 14.62 3.27
CA ARG A 158 -2.62 13.90 4.52
C ARG A 158 -3.71 12.85 4.40
N LYS A 159 -4.23 12.64 3.19
CA LYS A 159 -5.34 11.71 2.97
C LYS A 159 -4.88 10.50 2.19
N VAL A 160 -5.38 9.34 2.59
CA VAL A 160 -5.13 8.07 1.94
C VAL A 160 -6.48 7.40 1.67
N LEU A 161 -6.63 6.85 0.48
CA LEU A 161 -7.77 5.99 0.17
C LEU A 161 -7.25 4.67 -0.39
N ILE A 162 -7.70 3.57 0.19
CA ILE A 162 -7.37 2.22 -0.28
C ILE A 162 -8.65 1.61 -0.83
N MET A 163 -8.58 1.10 -2.05
CA MET A 163 -9.68 0.38 -2.68
C MET A 163 -9.22 -1.00 -3.08
N GLU A 164 -10.14 -1.95 -3.04
CA GLU A 164 -9.92 -3.31 -3.48
C GLU A 164 -10.72 -3.56 -4.75
N GLN A 165 -10.11 -4.22 -5.72
CA GLN A 165 -10.81 -4.72 -6.89
C GLN A 165 -11.34 -6.12 -6.60
N GLN A 166 -12.64 -6.29 -6.79
CA GLN A 166 -13.29 -7.60 -6.69
C GLN A 166 -13.25 -8.34 -8.02
#